data_e44e32ff58526fc533f3021acb2dadd9
#
_entry.id   e44e32ff58526fc533f3021acb2dadd9
#
_cell.length_a   1.000
_cell.length_b   1.000
_cell.length_c   1.000
_cell.angle_alpha   90.00
_cell.angle_beta   90.00
_cell.angle_gamma   90.00
#
_symmetry.space_group_name_H-M   'P 1'
#
loop_
_entity.id
_entity.type
_entity.pdbx_description
1 polymer ?
#
loop_
_entity_poly.entity_id
_entity_poly.type
_entity_poly.pdbx_seq_one_letter_code
_entity_poly.pdbx_strand_id
1 'polypeptide(L)'
;MLCHQESWQCALNLFIYVLTFLFLFPLYLTFLCTIFKYRREPVFSSAFYYFVFVCGVSDLLYTVNYYVLMYPAFLNIPSLNRFYLSSSAFFSSTNFYAFVYLRSCQTNAVLLISLNRFTCLVWPLRHDQLWTRKAIYVCTAFLLIFPVVLLWPAIRNGCYVHYSHEQHRTDKSVAQRDVAGQCRPAALVYLMFPTVVIILLVLLYPIMLLKNCIYQPVTAAGHWVVSQQEAQKRKTNLSLSVGGLMLSVSMGLMCFFWWAFIISSKLRNAQGQLVAMAFDGFFCLSNPLVLLLFGTKMRPYFWKCLKAVFCCPAV
;
A
#
# COMPACT_ATOMS: atom_id res chain seq x y z
N MET A 1 5.40 33.69 -1.97
CA MET A 1 4.68 33.40 -0.70
C MET A 1 4.02 32.04 -0.85
N LEU A 2 4.60 31.00 -0.27
CA LEU A 2 4.20 29.60 -0.50
C LEU A 2 2.98 29.14 0.32
N CYS A 3 2.56 29.89 1.32
CA CYS A 3 1.43 29.53 2.16
C CYS A 3 0.78 30.75 2.79
N HIS A 4 -0.48 30.98 2.42
CA HIS A 4 -1.32 32.02 3.03
C HIS A 4 -2.39 31.43 3.99
N GLN A 5 -2.38 30.12 4.18
CA GLN A 5 -3.17 29.42 5.18
C GLN A 5 -2.32 29.17 6.42
N GLU A 6 -2.96 29.02 7.58
CA GLU A 6 -2.33 28.88 8.89
C GLU A 6 -0.96 28.18 8.83
N SER A 7 0.07 28.87 9.25
CA SER A 7 1.50 28.52 9.00
C SER A 7 1.87 27.07 9.36
N TRP A 8 1.17 26.46 10.33
CA TRP A 8 1.42 25.11 10.78
C TRP A 8 0.98 24.01 9.78
N GLN A 9 -0.11 24.24 9.02
CA GLN A 9 -0.59 23.26 8.02
C GLN A 9 0.36 23.16 6.84
N CYS A 10 0.89 24.29 6.43
CA CYS A 10 1.90 24.32 5.39
C CYS A 10 3.20 23.64 5.83
N ALA A 11 3.65 23.90 7.05
CA ALA A 11 4.82 23.25 7.63
C ALA A 11 4.63 21.73 7.73
N LEU A 12 3.45 21.26 8.16
CA LEU A 12 3.13 19.84 8.25
C LEU A 12 3.13 19.18 6.87
N ASN A 13 2.54 19.83 5.87
CA ASN A 13 2.53 19.31 4.50
C ASN A 13 3.92 19.20 3.90
N LEU A 14 4.72 20.25 4.06
CA LEU A 14 6.10 20.24 3.61
C LEU A 14 6.91 19.16 4.33
N PHE A 15 6.70 19.00 5.64
CA PHE A 15 7.35 17.97 6.44
C PHE A 15 6.99 16.56 5.93
N ILE A 16 5.69 16.28 5.71
CA ILE A 16 5.24 14.98 5.18
C ILE A 16 5.85 14.73 3.81
N TYR A 17 5.86 15.73 2.94
CA TYR A 17 6.42 15.64 1.60
C TYR A 17 7.93 15.34 1.63
N VAL A 18 8.68 16.12 2.42
CA VAL A 18 10.13 15.96 2.59
C VAL A 18 10.44 14.59 3.20
N LEU A 19 9.74 14.19 4.27
CA LEU A 19 9.90 12.88 4.90
C LEU A 19 9.66 11.74 3.91
N THR A 20 8.60 11.85 3.12
CA THR A 20 8.23 10.84 2.13
C THR A 20 9.32 10.70 1.05
N PHE A 21 9.76 11.79 0.44
CA PHE A 21 10.66 11.73 -0.72
C PHE A 21 12.12 11.57 -0.35
N LEU A 22 12.59 12.22 0.72
CA LEU A 22 14.01 12.16 1.09
C LEU A 22 14.37 10.91 1.88
N PHE A 23 13.45 10.36 2.64
CA PHE A 23 13.75 9.22 3.53
C PHE A 23 13.01 7.95 3.13
N LEU A 24 11.70 7.99 3.03
CA LEU A 24 10.91 6.78 2.88
C LEU A 24 10.98 6.22 1.45
N PHE A 25 10.96 7.06 0.43
CA PHE A 25 11.04 6.61 -0.96
C PHE A 25 12.39 5.94 -1.29
N PRO A 26 13.57 6.51 -0.95
CA PRO A 26 14.85 5.84 -1.13
C PRO A 26 14.99 4.55 -0.31
N LEU A 27 14.47 4.55 0.93
CA LEU A 27 14.43 3.36 1.77
C LEU A 27 13.63 2.25 1.09
N TYR A 28 12.46 2.59 0.56
CA TYR A 28 11.60 1.64 -0.14
C TYR A 28 12.25 1.10 -1.41
N LEU A 29 12.85 1.99 -2.19
CA LEU A 29 13.58 1.60 -3.39
C LEU A 29 14.72 0.63 -3.06
N THR A 30 15.51 0.93 -2.01
CA THR A 30 16.58 0.05 -1.52
C THR A 30 16.03 -1.31 -1.07
N PHE A 31 14.87 -1.32 -0.41
CA PHE A 31 14.17 -2.54 -0.01
C PHE A 31 13.80 -3.41 -1.22
N LEU A 32 13.21 -2.84 -2.26
CA LEU A 32 12.87 -3.58 -3.49
C LEU A 32 14.10 -4.05 -4.25
N CYS A 33 15.13 -3.20 -4.34
CA CYS A 33 16.42 -3.59 -4.93
C CYS A 33 17.03 -4.78 -4.17
N THR A 34 16.88 -4.84 -2.83
CA THR A 34 17.35 -5.97 -2.04
C THR A 34 16.60 -7.24 -2.41
N ILE A 35 15.26 -7.22 -2.46
CA ILE A 35 14.47 -8.39 -2.86
C ILE A 35 14.85 -8.83 -4.28
N PHE A 36 14.98 -7.91 -5.22
CA PHE A 36 15.31 -8.22 -6.60
C PHE A 36 16.72 -8.79 -6.76
N LYS A 37 17.72 -8.20 -6.10
CA LYS A 37 19.12 -8.63 -6.14
C LYS A 37 19.28 -10.06 -5.59
N TYR A 38 18.61 -10.34 -4.46
CA TYR A 38 18.73 -11.62 -3.76
C TYR A 38 17.58 -12.60 -4.07
N ARG A 39 16.80 -12.38 -5.13
CA ARG A 39 15.63 -13.22 -5.47
C ARG A 39 15.92 -14.72 -5.68
N ARG A 40 17.18 -15.08 -5.94
CA ARG A 40 17.61 -16.49 -6.10
C ARG A 40 17.96 -17.15 -4.78
N GLU A 41 18.16 -16.38 -3.72
CA GLU A 41 18.42 -16.92 -2.39
C GLU A 41 17.16 -17.63 -1.83
N PRO A 42 17.34 -18.76 -1.09
CA PRO A 42 16.21 -19.52 -0.56
C PRO A 42 15.25 -18.68 0.29
N VAL A 43 15.74 -17.64 0.96
CA VAL A 43 14.93 -16.72 1.76
C VAL A 43 13.93 -15.97 0.91
N PHE A 44 14.33 -15.52 -0.28
CA PHE A 44 13.53 -14.66 -1.16
C PHE A 44 12.80 -15.39 -2.27
N SER A 45 13.06 -16.68 -2.48
CA SER A 45 12.45 -17.49 -3.55
C SER A 45 11.00 -17.87 -3.29
N SER A 46 10.45 -17.55 -2.10
CA SER A 46 9.07 -17.87 -1.72
C SER A 46 8.05 -16.95 -2.40
N ALA A 47 6.83 -17.46 -2.61
CA ALA A 47 5.70 -16.70 -3.12
C ALA A 47 5.41 -15.42 -2.31
N PHE A 48 5.68 -15.45 -1.01
CA PHE A 48 5.52 -14.28 -0.14
C PHE A 48 6.34 -13.09 -0.61
N TYR A 49 7.65 -13.24 -0.78
CA TYR A 49 8.53 -12.14 -1.21
C TYR A 49 8.25 -11.70 -2.64
N TYR A 50 7.77 -12.61 -3.48
CA TYR A 50 7.31 -12.25 -4.81
C TYR A 50 6.12 -11.28 -4.76
N PHE A 51 5.08 -11.57 -3.97
CA PHE A 51 3.94 -10.66 -3.81
C PHE A 51 4.31 -9.38 -3.08
N VAL A 52 5.22 -9.44 -2.11
CA VAL A 52 5.79 -8.24 -1.47
C VAL A 52 6.49 -7.35 -2.49
N PHE A 53 7.23 -7.93 -3.42
CA PHE A 53 7.90 -7.17 -4.48
C PHE A 53 6.88 -6.50 -5.42
N VAL A 54 5.87 -7.25 -5.88
CA VAL A 54 4.81 -6.70 -6.76
C VAL A 54 4.01 -5.61 -6.05
N CYS A 55 3.66 -5.82 -4.78
CA CYS A 55 3.02 -4.81 -3.94
C CYS A 55 3.88 -3.54 -3.85
N GLY A 56 5.16 -3.71 -3.56
CA GLY A 56 6.08 -2.60 -3.42
C GLY A 56 6.32 -1.81 -4.70
N VAL A 57 6.33 -2.45 -5.85
CA VAL A 57 6.36 -1.74 -7.14
C VAL A 57 5.08 -0.90 -7.30
N SER A 58 3.91 -1.47 -6.97
CA SER A 58 2.64 -0.74 -7.00
C SER A 58 2.64 0.43 -6.03
N ASP A 59 3.19 0.27 -4.83
CA ASP A 59 3.32 1.32 -3.82
C ASP A 59 4.20 2.48 -4.30
N LEU A 60 5.35 2.19 -4.92
CA LEU A 60 6.23 3.23 -5.48
C LEU A 60 5.57 3.97 -6.65
N LEU A 61 4.94 3.25 -7.57
CA LEU A 61 4.22 3.86 -8.69
C LEU A 61 3.05 4.72 -8.19
N TYR A 62 2.31 4.23 -7.19
CA TYR A 62 1.25 4.99 -6.53
C TYR A 62 1.81 6.26 -5.88
N THR A 63 2.91 6.15 -5.14
CA THR A 63 3.55 7.28 -4.48
C THR A 63 3.99 8.34 -5.50
N VAL A 64 4.59 7.94 -6.62
CA VAL A 64 4.95 8.86 -7.70
C VAL A 64 3.69 9.51 -8.30
N ASN A 65 2.69 8.72 -8.69
CA ASN A 65 1.45 9.27 -9.27
C ASN A 65 0.77 10.25 -8.31
N TYR A 66 0.71 9.91 -7.05
CA TYR A 66 0.00 10.69 -6.06
C TYR A 66 0.77 11.96 -5.64
N TYR A 67 2.01 11.80 -5.20
CA TYR A 67 2.79 12.91 -4.64
C TYR A 67 3.47 13.78 -5.69
N VAL A 68 3.82 13.24 -6.87
CA VAL A 68 4.48 14.04 -7.93
C VAL A 68 3.44 14.61 -8.90
N LEU A 69 2.42 13.84 -9.27
CA LEU A 69 1.48 14.23 -10.31
C LEU A 69 0.17 14.81 -9.78
N MET A 70 -0.35 14.37 -8.62
CA MET A 70 -1.64 14.85 -8.08
C MET A 70 -1.47 15.87 -6.95
N TYR A 71 -0.62 15.57 -5.97
CA TYR A 71 -0.47 16.39 -4.77
C TYR A 71 -0.05 17.85 -5.03
N PRO A 72 0.84 18.17 -5.98
CA PRO A 72 1.24 19.56 -6.23
C PRO A 72 0.08 20.47 -6.63
N ALA A 73 -1.02 19.92 -7.17
CA ALA A 73 -2.24 20.69 -7.43
C ALA A 73 -2.84 21.31 -6.14
N PHE A 74 -2.59 20.71 -4.98
CA PHE A 74 -3.08 21.18 -3.68
C PHE A 74 -2.14 22.17 -2.99
N LEU A 75 -0.90 22.33 -3.47
CA LEU A 75 0.10 23.20 -2.84
C LEU A 75 -0.11 24.70 -3.10
N ASN A 76 -1.10 25.08 -3.87
CA ASN A 76 -1.44 26.47 -4.20
C ASN A 76 -0.25 27.30 -4.79
N ILE A 77 0.62 26.66 -5.56
CA ILE A 77 1.74 27.31 -6.24
C ILE A 77 1.20 27.87 -7.58
N PRO A 78 1.28 29.19 -7.84
CA PRO A 78 0.66 29.82 -9.01
C PRO A 78 1.07 29.19 -10.37
N SER A 79 2.34 28.85 -10.54
CA SER A 79 2.85 28.20 -11.76
C SER A 79 2.27 26.79 -11.95
N LEU A 80 2.20 26.00 -10.88
CA LEU A 80 1.60 24.66 -10.91
C LEU A 80 0.06 24.72 -11.09
N ASN A 81 -0.59 25.68 -10.45
CA ASN A 81 -2.01 25.90 -10.62
C ASN A 81 -2.34 26.16 -12.10
N ARG A 82 -1.57 27.02 -12.76
CA ARG A 82 -1.76 27.31 -14.19
C ARG A 82 -1.58 26.06 -15.04
N PHE A 83 -0.59 25.23 -14.74
CA PHE A 83 -0.39 23.94 -15.40
C PHE A 83 -1.60 23.01 -15.23
N TYR A 84 -2.09 22.82 -14.00
CA TYR A 84 -3.23 21.93 -13.75
C TYR A 84 -4.55 22.44 -14.35
N LEU A 85 -4.76 23.76 -14.37
CA LEU A 85 -5.93 24.37 -14.98
C LEU A 85 -5.90 24.27 -16.52
N SER A 86 -4.71 24.34 -17.12
CA SER A 86 -4.51 24.18 -18.57
C SER A 86 -4.36 22.71 -18.99
N SER A 87 -4.20 21.79 -18.02
CA SER A 87 -4.01 20.37 -18.31
C SER A 87 -5.25 19.80 -19.01
N SER A 88 -4.99 18.96 -20.01
CA SER A 88 -6.06 18.31 -20.75
C SER A 88 -6.86 17.35 -19.85
N ALA A 89 -8.14 17.14 -20.19
CA ALA A 89 -8.98 16.12 -19.55
C ALA A 89 -8.31 14.73 -19.59
N PHE A 90 -7.51 14.46 -20.60
CA PHE A 90 -6.72 13.24 -20.72
C PHE A 90 -5.71 13.06 -19.57
N PHE A 91 -4.94 14.12 -19.23
CA PHE A 91 -4.00 14.07 -18.12
C PHE A 91 -4.70 13.81 -16.79
N SER A 92 -5.80 14.53 -16.52
CA SER A 92 -6.58 14.37 -15.30
C SER A 92 -7.24 12.99 -15.21
N SER A 93 -7.75 12.46 -16.31
CA SER A 93 -8.33 11.11 -16.37
C SER A 93 -7.28 10.04 -16.14
N THR A 94 -6.13 10.16 -16.79
CA THR A 94 -5.02 9.18 -16.66
C THR A 94 -4.52 9.10 -15.24
N ASN A 95 -4.33 10.25 -14.57
CA ASN A 95 -3.89 10.29 -13.16
C ASN A 95 -4.94 9.67 -12.24
N PHE A 96 -6.22 9.94 -12.46
CA PHE A 96 -7.30 9.36 -11.68
C PHE A 96 -7.37 7.83 -11.87
N TYR A 97 -7.29 7.35 -13.11
CA TYR A 97 -7.31 5.91 -13.37
C TYR A 97 -6.07 5.21 -12.82
N ALA A 98 -4.89 5.81 -12.96
CA ALA A 98 -3.66 5.28 -12.36
C ALA A 98 -3.77 5.20 -10.83
N PHE A 99 -4.32 6.23 -10.19
CA PHE A 99 -4.56 6.26 -8.74
C PHE A 99 -5.45 5.10 -8.30
N VAL A 100 -6.62 4.92 -8.92
CA VAL A 100 -7.57 3.85 -8.56
C VAL A 100 -7.00 2.46 -8.90
N TYR A 101 -6.35 2.32 -10.04
CA TYR A 101 -5.73 1.07 -10.48
C TYR A 101 -4.64 0.61 -9.52
N LEU A 102 -3.68 1.46 -9.23
CA LEU A 102 -2.56 1.13 -8.36
C LEU A 102 -3.01 0.83 -6.93
N ARG A 103 -3.99 1.57 -6.42
CA ARG A 103 -4.60 1.29 -5.12
C ARG A 103 -5.27 -0.09 -5.09
N SER A 104 -5.98 -0.46 -6.13
CA SER A 104 -6.61 -1.79 -6.23
C SER A 104 -5.56 -2.90 -6.33
N CYS A 105 -4.45 -2.67 -7.04
CA CYS A 105 -3.30 -3.59 -7.07
C CYS A 105 -2.69 -3.78 -5.67
N GLN A 106 -2.48 -2.70 -4.91
CA GLN A 106 -1.99 -2.77 -3.53
C GLN A 106 -2.91 -3.60 -2.64
N THR A 107 -4.23 -3.35 -2.71
CA THR A 107 -5.24 -4.08 -1.94
C THR A 107 -5.22 -5.58 -2.27
N ASN A 108 -5.19 -5.93 -3.56
CA ASN A 108 -5.06 -7.33 -4.00
C ASN A 108 -3.77 -7.98 -3.52
N ALA A 109 -2.65 -7.24 -3.57
CA ALA A 109 -1.37 -7.76 -3.12
C ALA A 109 -1.36 -8.05 -1.62
N VAL A 110 -1.93 -7.16 -0.78
CA VAL A 110 -2.07 -7.39 0.67
C VAL A 110 -2.94 -8.62 0.94
N LEU A 111 -4.03 -8.81 0.18
CA LEU A 111 -4.85 -10.02 0.28
C LEU A 111 -4.05 -11.29 -0.06
N LEU A 112 -3.31 -11.30 -1.16
CA LEU A 112 -2.49 -12.45 -1.58
C LEU A 112 -1.37 -12.75 -0.59
N ILE A 113 -0.71 -11.73 -0.05
CA ILE A 113 0.30 -11.86 1.01
C ILE A 113 -0.34 -12.53 2.24
N SER A 114 -1.52 -12.09 2.63
CA SER A 114 -2.24 -12.61 3.80
C SER A 114 -2.72 -14.05 3.58
N LEU A 115 -3.25 -14.38 2.39
CA LEU A 115 -3.62 -15.74 2.01
C LEU A 115 -2.40 -16.68 1.97
N ASN A 116 -1.28 -16.20 1.47
CA ASN A 116 -0.03 -16.98 1.50
C ASN A 116 0.40 -17.28 2.94
N ARG A 117 0.28 -16.32 3.86
CA ARG A 117 0.58 -16.54 5.28
C ARG A 117 -0.45 -17.46 5.94
N PHE A 118 -1.71 -17.28 5.63
CA PHE A 118 -2.78 -18.16 6.11
C PHE A 118 -2.50 -19.61 5.74
N THR A 119 -2.26 -19.90 4.47
CA THR A 119 -1.98 -21.29 4.03
C THR A 119 -0.70 -21.85 4.63
N CYS A 120 0.34 -21.04 4.81
CA CYS A 120 1.59 -21.44 5.47
C CYS A 120 1.39 -21.88 6.92
N LEU A 121 0.49 -21.21 7.67
CA LEU A 121 0.22 -21.51 9.07
C LEU A 121 -0.86 -22.59 9.24
N VAL A 122 -1.91 -22.53 8.42
CA VAL A 122 -3.09 -23.40 8.58
C VAL A 122 -2.88 -24.75 7.91
N TRP A 123 -2.24 -24.77 6.73
CA TRP A 123 -2.00 -25.99 5.94
C TRP A 123 -0.53 -26.13 5.53
N PRO A 124 0.42 -26.25 6.49
CA PRO A 124 1.85 -26.23 6.19
C PRO A 124 2.30 -27.32 5.22
N LEU A 125 1.67 -28.51 5.28
CA LEU A 125 1.97 -29.65 4.38
C LEU A 125 1.48 -29.44 2.95
N ARG A 126 0.42 -28.65 2.75
CA ARG A 126 -0.15 -28.35 1.43
C ARG A 126 0.30 -27.01 0.88
N HIS A 127 0.99 -26.20 1.68
CA HIS A 127 1.39 -24.84 1.29
C HIS A 127 2.18 -24.81 -0.03
N ASP A 128 3.21 -25.63 -0.15
CA ASP A 128 4.07 -25.66 -1.34
C ASP A 128 3.33 -26.20 -2.57
N GLN A 129 2.33 -27.07 -2.37
CA GLN A 129 1.47 -27.57 -3.45
C GLN A 129 0.50 -26.49 -3.95
N LEU A 130 0.02 -25.62 -3.06
CA LEU A 130 -0.88 -24.53 -3.41
C LEU A 130 -0.14 -23.39 -4.13
N TRP A 131 1.09 -23.06 -3.68
CA TRP A 131 1.87 -21.93 -4.21
C TRP A 131 2.92 -22.36 -5.25
N THR A 132 2.48 -23.15 -6.22
CA THR A 132 3.31 -23.50 -7.38
C THR A 132 3.62 -22.28 -8.24
N ARG A 133 4.64 -22.34 -9.08
CA ARG A 133 4.96 -21.24 -10.02
C ARG A 133 3.77 -20.85 -10.90
N LYS A 134 2.98 -21.84 -11.37
CA LYS A 134 1.77 -21.59 -12.15
C LYS A 134 0.73 -20.82 -11.34
N ALA A 135 0.47 -21.22 -10.09
CA ALA A 135 -0.45 -20.53 -9.19
C ALA A 135 0.00 -19.08 -8.93
N ILE A 136 1.29 -18.84 -8.69
CA ILE A 136 1.83 -17.49 -8.52
C ILE A 136 1.58 -16.62 -9.76
N TYR A 137 1.81 -17.13 -10.97
CA TYR A 137 1.53 -16.38 -12.20
C TYR A 137 0.04 -16.08 -12.38
N VAL A 138 -0.84 -17.05 -12.09
CA VAL A 138 -2.31 -16.85 -12.15
C VAL A 138 -2.74 -15.78 -11.14
N CYS A 139 -2.26 -15.85 -9.90
CA CYS A 139 -2.54 -14.85 -8.87
C CYS A 139 -2.02 -13.46 -9.26
N THR A 140 -0.84 -13.38 -9.89
CA THR A 140 -0.28 -12.12 -10.38
C THR A 140 -1.10 -11.56 -11.55
N ALA A 141 -1.51 -12.40 -12.48
CA ALA A 141 -2.41 -11.98 -13.56
C ALA A 141 -3.73 -11.45 -13.01
N PHE A 142 -4.33 -12.14 -12.02
CA PHE A 142 -5.51 -11.66 -11.31
C PHE A 142 -5.24 -10.31 -10.64
N LEU A 143 -4.12 -10.16 -9.93
CA LEU A 143 -3.73 -8.91 -9.27
C LEU A 143 -3.70 -7.72 -10.23
N LEU A 144 -3.22 -7.93 -11.46
CA LEU A 144 -3.07 -6.87 -12.47
C LEU A 144 -4.34 -6.64 -13.31
N ILE A 145 -5.09 -7.69 -13.63
CA ILE A 145 -6.26 -7.60 -14.52
C ILE A 145 -7.52 -7.19 -13.76
N PHE A 146 -7.73 -7.73 -12.56
CA PHE A 146 -8.93 -7.46 -11.79
C PHE A 146 -9.17 -5.95 -11.51
N PRO A 147 -8.15 -5.13 -11.19
CA PRO A 147 -8.32 -3.68 -11.06
C PRO A 147 -8.83 -3.00 -12.33
N VAL A 148 -8.47 -3.49 -13.51
CA VAL A 148 -9.00 -2.95 -14.78
C VAL A 148 -10.50 -3.20 -14.90
N VAL A 149 -10.96 -4.38 -14.49
CA VAL A 149 -12.40 -4.71 -14.46
C VAL A 149 -13.14 -3.80 -13.49
N LEU A 150 -12.57 -3.53 -12.32
CA LEU A 150 -13.14 -2.59 -11.34
C LEU A 150 -13.21 -1.15 -11.87
N LEU A 151 -12.22 -0.75 -12.67
CA LEU A 151 -12.14 0.58 -13.27
C LEU A 151 -13.06 0.75 -14.49
N TRP A 152 -13.50 -0.34 -15.11
CA TRP A 152 -14.25 -0.29 -16.35
C TRP A 152 -15.45 0.67 -16.33
N PRO A 153 -16.28 0.70 -15.27
CA PRO A 153 -17.37 1.67 -15.19
C PRO A 153 -16.91 3.13 -15.21
N ALA A 154 -15.78 3.43 -14.55
CA ALA A 154 -15.21 4.78 -14.54
C ALA A 154 -14.66 5.18 -15.92
N ILE A 155 -13.96 4.26 -16.58
CA ILE A 155 -13.41 4.48 -17.93
C ILE A 155 -14.56 4.69 -18.93
N ARG A 156 -15.56 3.82 -18.90
CA ARG A 156 -16.72 3.89 -19.79
C ARG A 156 -17.48 5.21 -19.66
N ASN A 157 -17.61 5.71 -18.43
CA ASN A 157 -18.33 6.95 -18.13
C ASN A 157 -17.45 8.20 -18.24
N GLY A 158 -16.17 8.07 -18.62
CA GLY A 158 -15.26 9.20 -18.77
C GLY A 158 -15.02 9.97 -17.47
N CYS A 159 -14.98 9.27 -16.32
CA CYS A 159 -14.79 9.91 -15.03
C CYS A 159 -13.38 10.49 -14.91
N TYR A 160 -13.27 11.73 -14.44
CA TYR A 160 -11.99 12.38 -14.20
C TYR A 160 -12.08 13.39 -13.06
N VAL A 161 -10.92 13.78 -12.52
CA VAL A 161 -10.82 14.85 -11.52
C VAL A 161 -10.68 16.18 -12.26
N HIS A 162 -11.62 17.10 -12.05
CA HIS A 162 -11.57 18.43 -12.63
C HIS A 162 -10.95 19.40 -11.64
N TYR A 163 -9.89 20.10 -12.05
CA TYR A 163 -9.30 21.18 -11.29
C TYR A 163 -10.00 22.48 -11.68
N SER A 164 -10.82 23.07 -10.78
CA SER A 164 -11.51 24.34 -11.01
C SER A 164 -10.99 25.44 -10.08
N HIS A 165 -10.89 26.66 -10.61
CA HIS A 165 -10.69 27.87 -9.84
C HIS A 165 -12.07 28.44 -9.50
N GLU A 166 -12.59 28.25 -8.30
CA GLU A 166 -13.67 29.09 -7.84
C GLU A 166 -13.09 30.43 -7.38
N GLN A 167 -13.51 31.50 -8.08
CA GLN A 167 -13.20 32.88 -7.70
C GLN A 167 -13.71 33.11 -6.26
N HIS A 168 -12.82 33.50 -5.37
CA HIS A 168 -13.05 33.98 -4.00
C HIS A 168 -13.04 32.99 -2.81
N ARG A 169 -12.89 31.69 -2.96
CA ARG A 169 -12.55 30.84 -1.82
C ARG A 169 -11.38 29.95 -2.17
N THR A 170 -10.39 29.94 -1.30
CA THR A 170 -9.20 29.07 -1.33
C THR A 170 -9.52 27.58 -1.13
N ASP A 171 -10.79 27.22 -1.19
CA ASP A 171 -11.26 25.85 -1.22
C ASP A 171 -11.15 25.34 -2.65
N LYS A 172 -9.95 24.83 -2.98
CA LYS A 172 -9.77 24.03 -4.17
C LYS A 172 -10.51 22.72 -3.96
N SER A 173 -11.81 22.77 -4.19
CA SER A 173 -12.55 21.56 -4.37
C SER A 173 -11.99 20.91 -5.62
N VAL A 174 -11.38 19.74 -5.47
CA VAL A 174 -11.31 18.77 -6.55
C VAL A 174 -12.78 18.51 -6.88
N ALA A 175 -13.36 19.40 -7.69
CA ALA A 175 -14.70 19.22 -8.17
C ALA A 175 -14.63 18.08 -9.16
N GLN A 176 -14.87 16.89 -8.65
CA GLN A 176 -15.29 15.79 -9.50
C GLN A 176 -16.55 16.32 -10.19
N ARG A 177 -16.42 16.73 -11.44
CA ARG A 177 -17.56 17.11 -12.24
C ARG A 177 -18.32 15.83 -12.52
N ASP A 178 -19.18 15.50 -11.55
CA ASP A 178 -20.11 14.40 -11.65
C ASP A 178 -21.17 14.82 -12.69
N VAL A 179 -20.84 14.63 -13.96
CA VAL A 179 -21.81 14.80 -15.03
C VAL A 179 -22.91 13.76 -14.77
N ALA A 180 -23.98 14.23 -14.15
CA ALA A 180 -25.21 13.47 -13.87
C ALA A 180 -25.08 12.28 -12.89
N GLY A 181 -24.21 12.32 -11.88
CA GLY A 181 -24.11 11.25 -10.88
C GLY A 181 -23.47 9.94 -11.39
N GLN A 182 -22.95 9.93 -12.62
CA GLN A 182 -22.44 8.72 -13.28
C GLN A 182 -21.12 8.21 -12.71
N CYS A 183 -20.36 9.07 -12.04
CA CYS A 183 -19.07 8.70 -11.44
C CYS A 183 -19.20 8.22 -9.99
N ARG A 184 -20.33 8.46 -9.32
CA ARG A 184 -20.58 7.96 -7.96
C ARG A 184 -20.41 6.45 -7.81
N PRO A 185 -20.98 5.60 -8.71
CA PRO A 185 -20.81 4.16 -8.61
C PRO A 185 -19.33 3.73 -8.66
N ALA A 186 -18.52 4.38 -9.51
CA ALA A 186 -17.10 4.08 -9.63
C ALA A 186 -16.32 4.44 -8.35
N ALA A 187 -16.64 5.58 -7.73
CA ALA A 187 -16.04 5.97 -6.44
C ALA A 187 -16.45 5.01 -5.31
N LEU A 188 -17.70 4.56 -5.29
CA LEU A 188 -18.18 3.56 -4.32
C LEU A 188 -17.46 2.22 -4.50
N VAL A 189 -17.30 1.72 -5.73
CA VAL A 189 -16.58 0.47 -6.00
C VAL A 189 -15.13 0.58 -5.51
N TYR A 190 -14.48 1.71 -5.72
CA TYR A 190 -13.12 1.98 -5.24
C TYR A 190 -13.00 1.87 -3.70
N LEU A 191 -14.01 2.27 -2.95
CA LEU A 191 -14.01 2.18 -1.49
C LEU A 191 -14.53 0.84 -0.97
N MET A 192 -15.55 0.28 -1.60
CA MET A 192 -16.15 -0.98 -1.18
C MET A 192 -15.16 -2.14 -1.30
N PHE A 193 -14.36 -2.15 -2.37
CA PHE A 193 -13.41 -3.24 -2.61
C PHE A 193 -12.36 -3.38 -1.49
N PRO A 194 -11.59 -2.33 -1.11
CA PRO A 194 -10.69 -2.44 0.04
C PRO A 194 -11.42 -2.76 1.35
N THR A 195 -12.64 -2.26 1.54
CA THR A 195 -13.44 -2.55 2.75
C THR A 195 -13.77 -4.04 2.84
N VAL A 196 -14.20 -4.67 1.75
CA VAL A 196 -14.46 -6.12 1.71
C VAL A 196 -13.16 -6.89 2.01
N VAL A 197 -12.05 -6.49 1.42
CA VAL A 197 -10.75 -7.13 1.69
C VAL A 197 -10.36 -7.01 3.16
N ILE A 198 -10.56 -5.85 3.79
CA ILE A 198 -10.29 -5.65 5.22
C ILE A 198 -11.15 -6.58 6.07
N ILE A 199 -12.45 -6.70 5.79
CA ILE A 199 -13.34 -7.62 6.50
C ILE A 199 -12.80 -9.05 6.40
N LEU A 200 -12.41 -9.50 5.21
CA LEU A 200 -11.80 -10.80 5.02
C LEU A 200 -10.52 -10.97 5.84
N LEU A 201 -9.67 -9.96 5.89
CA LEU A 201 -8.42 -9.99 6.67
C LEU A 201 -8.68 -10.04 8.17
N VAL A 202 -9.66 -9.26 8.66
CA VAL A 202 -10.09 -9.29 10.07
C VAL A 202 -10.60 -10.68 10.47
N LEU A 203 -11.20 -11.43 9.55
CA LEU A 203 -11.63 -12.82 9.80
C LEU A 203 -10.44 -13.80 9.73
N LEU A 204 -9.51 -13.63 8.81
CA LEU A 204 -8.38 -14.53 8.59
C LEU A 204 -7.33 -14.48 9.72
N TYR A 205 -6.99 -13.28 10.20
CA TYR A 205 -5.90 -13.13 11.20
C TYR A 205 -6.19 -13.75 12.56
N PRO A 206 -7.40 -13.63 13.16
CA PRO A 206 -7.74 -14.34 14.38
C PRO A 206 -7.61 -15.87 14.23
N ILE A 207 -8.05 -16.43 13.11
CA ILE A 207 -7.93 -17.87 12.83
C ILE A 207 -6.45 -18.28 12.80
N MET A 208 -5.60 -17.49 12.14
CA MET A 208 -4.16 -17.72 12.07
C MET A 208 -3.51 -17.68 13.47
N LEU A 209 -3.84 -16.67 14.27
CA LEU A 209 -3.30 -16.50 15.61
C LEU A 209 -3.79 -17.60 16.54
N LEU A 210 -5.09 -17.91 16.52
CA LEU A 210 -5.69 -18.96 17.34
C LEU A 210 -5.05 -20.31 17.02
N LYS A 211 -4.90 -20.66 15.75
CA LYS A 211 -4.24 -21.90 15.35
C LYS A 211 -2.80 -21.97 15.81
N ASN A 212 -2.07 -20.84 15.73
CA ASN A 212 -0.71 -20.81 16.23
C ASN A 212 -0.60 -20.94 17.75
N CYS A 213 -1.59 -20.46 18.50
CA CYS A 213 -1.69 -20.63 19.96
C CYS A 213 -2.08 -22.07 20.36
N ILE A 214 -3.08 -22.66 19.68
CA ILE A 214 -3.57 -24.01 20.00
C ILE A 214 -2.56 -25.09 19.61
N TYR A 215 -1.83 -24.90 18.52
CA TYR A 215 -0.79 -25.82 18.05
C TYR A 215 0.55 -25.63 18.76
N GLN A 216 0.59 -24.91 19.87
CA GLN A 216 1.71 -25.14 20.80
C GLN A 216 1.61 -26.62 21.20
N PRO A 217 2.58 -27.50 20.85
CA PRO A 217 2.60 -28.82 21.41
C PRO A 217 2.59 -28.60 22.91
N VAL A 218 1.49 -29.00 23.55
CA VAL A 218 1.47 -29.17 24.98
C VAL A 218 2.66 -30.08 25.24
N THR A 219 3.75 -29.52 25.72
CA THR A 219 4.88 -30.25 26.25
C THR A 219 4.40 -30.84 27.60
N ALA A 220 3.33 -31.66 27.49
CA ALA A 220 2.99 -32.60 28.52
C ALA A 220 4.11 -33.64 28.51
N ALA A 221 5.03 -33.49 29.42
CA ALA A 221 5.90 -34.51 30.01
C ALA A 221 6.19 -35.73 29.10
N GLY A 222 6.97 -35.55 28.01
CA GLY A 222 7.36 -36.69 27.21
C GLY A 222 8.04 -36.28 25.91
N HIS A 223 9.34 -36.13 25.92
CA HIS A 223 10.32 -36.28 24.83
C HIS A 223 9.91 -35.94 23.37
N TRP A 224 9.43 -34.75 23.12
CA TRP A 224 9.51 -34.20 21.75
C TRP A 224 10.56 -33.08 21.77
N VAL A 225 11.78 -33.42 21.41
CA VAL A 225 12.79 -32.46 21.01
C VAL A 225 12.28 -31.84 19.72
N VAL A 226 11.49 -30.77 19.84
CA VAL A 226 11.23 -29.87 18.70
C VAL A 226 12.60 -29.40 18.26
N SER A 227 13.01 -29.79 17.05
CA SER A 227 14.34 -29.42 16.57
C SER A 227 14.45 -27.90 16.63
N GLN A 228 15.59 -27.37 17.03
CA GLN A 228 15.82 -25.91 17.08
C GLN A 228 15.45 -25.24 15.75
N GLN A 229 15.57 -25.98 14.66
CA GLN A 229 15.23 -25.53 13.31
C GLN A 229 13.72 -25.31 13.13
N GLU A 230 12.89 -26.19 13.68
CA GLU A 230 11.43 -26.04 13.62
C GLU A 230 10.95 -24.88 14.50
N ALA A 231 11.52 -24.73 15.69
CA ALA A 231 11.24 -23.61 16.58
C ALA A 231 11.59 -22.27 15.90
N GLN A 232 12.75 -22.19 15.24
CA GLN A 232 13.17 -21.00 14.50
C GLN A 232 12.29 -20.72 13.28
N LYS A 233 11.88 -21.75 12.52
CA LYS A 233 10.95 -21.62 11.39
C LYS A 233 9.61 -21.05 11.87
N ARG A 234 9.09 -21.56 12.99
CA ARG A 234 7.84 -21.13 13.61
C ARG A 234 7.91 -19.68 14.06
N LYS A 235 8.97 -19.28 14.76
CA LYS A 235 9.20 -17.89 15.17
C LYS A 235 9.22 -16.94 13.97
N THR A 236 9.87 -17.33 12.89
CA THR A 236 9.93 -16.55 11.65
C THR A 236 8.53 -16.40 11.02
N ASN A 237 7.76 -17.48 10.94
CA ASN A 237 6.42 -17.45 10.37
C ASN A 237 5.46 -16.59 11.21
N LEU A 238 5.53 -16.69 12.53
CA LEU A 238 4.74 -15.84 13.44
C LEU A 238 5.10 -14.37 13.27
N SER A 239 6.38 -14.04 13.25
CA SER A 239 6.86 -12.66 13.07
C SER A 239 6.37 -12.05 11.75
N LEU A 240 6.43 -12.80 10.64
CA LEU A 240 5.91 -12.35 9.34
C LEU A 240 4.38 -12.23 9.33
N SER A 241 3.68 -13.06 10.10
CA SER A 241 2.21 -12.97 10.23
C SER A 241 1.80 -11.73 11.02
N VAL A 242 2.52 -11.39 12.08
CA VAL A 242 2.33 -10.12 12.81
C VAL A 242 2.60 -8.94 11.89
N GLY A 243 3.66 -9.01 11.06
CA GLY A 243 3.92 -8.00 10.03
C GLY A 243 2.74 -7.83 9.07
N GLY A 244 2.18 -8.94 8.56
CA GLY A 244 1.00 -8.89 7.70
C GLY A 244 -0.25 -8.33 8.39
N LEU A 245 -0.46 -8.63 9.68
CA LEU A 245 -1.53 -8.03 10.48
C LEU A 245 -1.36 -6.50 10.58
N MET A 246 -0.14 -6.02 10.83
CA MET A 246 0.15 -4.58 10.90
C MET A 246 -0.14 -3.88 9.57
N LEU A 247 0.18 -4.52 8.42
CA LEU A 247 -0.17 -4.00 7.10
C LEU A 247 -1.70 -3.92 6.91
N SER A 248 -2.43 -4.94 7.38
CA SER A 248 -3.89 -4.98 7.31
C SER A 248 -4.53 -3.91 8.18
N VAL A 249 -4.00 -3.66 9.38
CA VAL A 249 -4.43 -2.57 10.27
C VAL A 249 -4.17 -1.21 9.63
N SER A 250 -2.98 -1.01 9.05
CA SER A 250 -2.64 0.23 8.33
C SER A 250 -3.61 0.50 7.17
N MET A 251 -3.94 -0.54 6.39
CA MET A 251 -4.96 -0.45 5.32
C MET A 251 -6.36 -0.16 5.88
N GLY A 252 -6.70 -0.75 7.03
CA GLY A 252 -7.97 -0.51 7.72
C GLY A 252 -8.13 0.94 8.16
N LEU A 253 -7.08 1.50 8.76
CA LEU A 253 -7.06 2.92 9.16
C LEU A 253 -7.21 3.84 7.94
N MET A 254 -6.48 3.57 6.87
CA MET A 254 -6.61 4.32 5.62
C MET A 254 -8.06 4.30 5.10
N CYS A 255 -8.67 3.12 4.99
CA CYS A 255 -10.06 3.01 4.54
C CYS A 255 -11.04 3.73 5.47
N PHE A 256 -10.85 3.61 6.78
CA PHE A 256 -11.68 4.32 7.76
C PHE A 256 -11.63 5.84 7.54
N PHE A 257 -10.46 6.42 7.34
CA PHE A 257 -10.32 7.86 7.06
C PHE A 257 -10.96 8.26 5.74
N TRP A 258 -10.84 7.46 4.69
CA TRP A 258 -11.52 7.72 3.43
C TRP A 258 -13.04 7.64 3.55
N TRP A 259 -13.58 6.66 4.30
CA TRP A 259 -15.00 6.60 4.60
C TRP A 259 -15.46 7.80 5.43
N ALA A 260 -14.73 8.15 6.48
CA ALA A 260 -15.03 9.33 7.31
C ALA A 260 -15.03 10.61 6.46
N PHE A 261 -14.07 10.76 5.55
CA PHE A 261 -14.00 11.88 4.61
C PHE A 261 -15.22 11.97 3.69
N ILE A 262 -15.71 10.83 3.18
CA ILE A 262 -16.87 10.82 2.28
C ILE A 262 -18.17 11.09 3.03
N ILE A 263 -18.34 10.49 4.22
CA ILE A 263 -19.58 10.60 5.00
C ILE A 263 -19.68 11.98 5.65
N SER A 264 -18.60 12.51 6.19
CA SER A 264 -18.60 13.76 6.94
C SER A 264 -18.37 14.96 6.02
N SER A 265 -19.40 15.80 5.89
CA SER A 265 -19.28 17.09 5.18
C SER A 265 -18.25 18.03 5.84
N LYS A 266 -18.04 17.90 7.15
CA LYS A 266 -17.05 18.70 7.91
C LYS A 266 -15.60 18.31 7.57
N LEU A 267 -15.34 17.04 7.20
CA LEU A 267 -14.01 16.56 6.82
C LEU A 267 -13.70 16.79 5.34
N ARG A 268 -14.67 17.22 4.53
CA ARG A 268 -14.46 17.52 3.10
C ARG A 268 -13.70 18.82 2.83
N ASN A 269 -13.25 19.48 3.89
CA ASN A 269 -12.38 20.65 3.78
C ASN A 269 -10.94 20.24 3.44
N ALA A 270 -10.10 21.23 3.12
CA ALA A 270 -8.69 21.03 2.80
C ALA A 270 -7.91 20.28 3.91
N GLN A 271 -8.26 20.50 5.18
CA GLN A 271 -7.62 19.83 6.31
C GLN A 271 -7.91 18.33 6.35
N GLY A 272 -9.17 17.94 6.16
CA GLY A 272 -9.55 16.52 6.10
C GLY A 272 -8.92 15.79 4.92
N GLN A 273 -8.79 16.46 3.77
CA GLN A 273 -8.04 15.92 2.62
C GLN A 273 -6.59 15.66 2.97
N LEU A 274 -5.92 16.59 3.63
CA LEU A 274 -4.53 16.44 4.04
C LEU A 274 -4.32 15.28 5.01
N VAL A 275 -5.23 15.12 5.96
CA VAL A 275 -5.20 14.00 6.91
C VAL A 275 -5.39 12.67 6.18
N ALA A 276 -6.38 12.57 5.28
CA ALA A 276 -6.59 11.38 4.46
C ALA A 276 -5.35 11.04 3.61
N MET A 277 -4.71 12.05 3.03
CA MET A 277 -3.47 11.92 2.26
C MET A 277 -2.29 11.43 3.11
N ALA A 278 -2.14 11.94 4.34
CA ALA A 278 -1.08 11.51 5.24
C ALA A 278 -1.23 10.02 5.61
N PHE A 279 -2.45 9.55 5.89
CA PHE A 279 -2.72 8.13 6.15
C PHE A 279 -2.50 7.26 4.92
N ASP A 280 -2.79 7.77 3.75
CA ASP A 280 -2.56 7.09 2.48
C ASP A 280 -1.06 6.88 2.22
N GLY A 281 -0.27 7.92 2.41
CA GLY A 281 1.18 7.86 2.33
C GLY A 281 1.78 6.94 3.40
N PHE A 282 1.28 7.02 4.64
CA PHE A 282 1.70 6.13 5.71
C PHE A 282 1.44 4.66 5.36
N PHE A 283 0.25 4.33 4.83
CA PHE A 283 -0.04 2.97 4.38
C PHE A 283 0.97 2.49 3.32
N CYS A 284 1.19 3.27 2.26
CA CYS A 284 2.10 2.88 1.19
C CYS A 284 3.53 2.68 1.67
N LEU A 285 4.01 3.54 2.57
CA LEU A 285 5.40 3.57 3.00
C LEU A 285 5.68 2.72 4.25
N SER A 286 4.64 2.27 4.96
CA SER A 286 4.78 1.39 6.12
C SER A 286 5.20 -0.04 5.74
N ASN A 287 4.87 -0.51 4.54
CA ASN A 287 5.16 -1.86 4.07
C ASN A 287 6.63 -2.29 4.26
N PRO A 288 7.65 -1.55 3.78
CA PRO A 288 9.04 -1.95 3.96
C PRO A 288 9.47 -1.85 5.42
N LEU A 289 8.99 -0.86 6.17
CA LEU A 289 9.34 -0.69 7.59
C LEU A 289 8.83 -1.88 8.41
N VAL A 290 7.57 -2.25 8.23
CA VAL A 290 6.96 -3.40 8.89
C VAL A 290 7.73 -4.68 8.54
N LEU A 291 8.05 -4.89 7.27
CA LEU A 291 8.76 -6.09 6.84
C LEU A 291 10.23 -6.10 7.29
N LEU A 292 10.88 -4.96 7.44
CA LEU A 292 12.20 -4.86 8.06
C LEU A 292 12.15 -5.09 9.57
N LEU A 293 11.09 -4.64 10.25
CA LEU A 293 10.92 -4.85 11.68
C LEU A 293 10.62 -6.32 12.02
N PHE A 294 9.83 -6.99 11.22
CA PHE A 294 9.38 -8.36 11.47
C PHE A 294 10.15 -9.41 10.65
N GLY A 295 10.75 -9.05 9.53
CA GLY A 295 11.50 -9.95 8.64
C GLY A 295 12.97 -10.11 9.08
N THR A 296 13.23 -10.79 10.18
CA THR A 296 14.59 -10.95 10.75
C THR A 296 15.61 -11.50 9.76
N LYS A 297 15.22 -12.42 8.87
CA LYS A 297 16.08 -13.01 7.85
C LYS A 297 16.43 -12.03 6.71
N MET A 298 15.61 -11.03 6.49
CA MET A 298 15.81 -10.04 5.43
C MET A 298 16.78 -8.93 5.82
N ARG A 299 16.81 -8.56 7.11
CA ARG A 299 17.62 -7.43 7.63
C ARG A 299 19.10 -7.46 7.19
N PRO A 300 19.84 -8.58 7.30
CA PRO A 300 21.25 -8.59 6.93
C PRO A 300 21.47 -8.29 5.43
N TYR A 301 20.60 -8.75 4.55
CA TYR A 301 20.65 -8.47 3.12
C TYR A 301 20.34 -7.00 2.83
N PHE A 302 19.33 -6.45 3.51
CA PHE A 302 18.96 -5.04 3.40
C PHE A 302 20.13 -4.12 3.81
N TRP A 303 20.75 -4.38 4.97
CA TRP A 303 21.88 -3.59 5.42
C TRP A 303 23.10 -3.71 4.50
N LYS A 304 23.33 -4.88 3.88
CA LYS A 304 24.35 -5.02 2.84
C LYS A 304 24.06 -4.15 1.61
N CYS A 305 22.81 -4.11 1.14
CA CYS A 305 22.43 -3.23 0.04
C CYS A 305 22.54 -1.76 0.43
N LEU A 306 22.06 -1.38 1.59
CA LEU A 306 22.10 0.00 2.08
C LEU A 306 23.56 0.51 2.17
N LYS A 307 24.45 -0.29 2.75
CA LYS A 307 25.87 0.03 2.78
C LYS A 307 26.49 0.18 1.39
N ALA A 308 26.11 -0.66 0.44
CA ALA A 308 26.61 -0.55 -0.94
C ALA A 308 26.11 0.70 -1.67
N VAL A 309 24.95 1.25 -1.29
CA VAL A 309 24.40 2.47 -1.88
C VAL A 309 25.03 3.73 -1.25
N PHE A 310 25.22 3.72 0.07
CA PHE A 310 25.68 4.92 0.80
C PHE A 310 27.18 4.93 1.11
N CYS A 311 27.81 3.76 1.22
CA CYS A 311 29.25 3.65 1.31
C CYS A 311 29.75 3.28 -0.08
N CYS A 312 29.97 4.27 -0.98
CA CYS A 312 30.80 4.04 -2.16
C CYS A 312 32.08 3.34 -1.69
N PRO A 313 32.45 2.18 -2.23
CA PRO A 313 33.82 1.74 -2.07
C PRO A 313 34.67 2.89 -2.64
N ALA A 314 35.47 3.50 -1.77
CA ALA A 314 36.54 4.34 -2.25
C ALA A 314 37.35 3.45 -3.22
N VAL A 315 37.30 3.79 -4.50
CA VAL A 315 38.10 3.19 -5.57
C VAL A 315 39.57 3.47 -5.30
#